data_17efcd1ce10ca4ed6a7963e466b0322f
#
_entry.id   17efcd1ce10ca4ed6a7963e466b0322f
#
_cell.length_a   1.000
_cell.length_b   1.000
_cell.length_c   1.000
_cell.angle_alpha   90.00
_cell.angle_beta   90.00
_cell.angle_gamma   90.00
#
_symmetry.space_group_name_H-M   'P 1'
#
loop_
_entity.id
_entity.type
_entity.pdbx_description
1 polymer ?
#
loop_
_entity_poly.entity_id
_entity_poly.type
_entity_poly.pdbx_seq_one_letter_code
_entity_poly.pdbx_strand_id
1 'polypeptide(L)'
;MKDRRQRARELARSEDPLRWFETFYREAGEDLAQIPWVDLAPNSHLVSWLDQDAGSRLTGRALKIGCGAGDDAEELTRRGFQTTAFDIAPRAIEICRARFPKTAVEYSVENLLNPPPEWICAFDLVVESYTLQVLPESMRRLALGALARMLRPGGSLLVICRARDEGEPLDAFPWPLSKSELDPLIEPPSAASAHPPDDRSATPRLWEASFEDFLDAEDPPVRRFRIEYRRGAAPE
;
A
#
# COMPACT_ATOMS: atom_id res chain seq x y z
N MET A 1 -17.46 11.37 -13.33
CA MET A 1 -16.47 11.13 -12.25
C MET A 1 -17.04 11.33 -10.84
N LYS A 2 -17.76 12.43 -10.53
CA LYS A 2 -18.34 12.64 -9.18
C LYS A 2 -19.23 11.50 -8.70
N ASP A 3 -20.07 10.97 -9.58
CA ASP A 3 -21.01 9.86 -9.27
C ASP A 3 -20.26 8.56 -8.87
N ARG A 4 -19.19 8.19 -9.57
CA ARG A 4 -18.41 6.97 -9.26
C ARG A 4 -17.65 7.05 -7.93
N ARG A 5 -17.08 8.20 -7.58
CA ARG A 5 -16.44 8.40 -6.27
C ARG A 5 -17.46 8.34 -5.13
N GLN A 6 -18.64 8.91 -5.33
CA GLN A 6 -19.73 8.82 -4.36
C GLN A 6 -20.18 7.36 -4.19
N ARG A 7 -20.36 6.62 -5.28
CA ARG A 7 -20.72 5.19 -5.24
C ARG A 7 -19.64 4.36 -4.55
N ALA A 8 -18.36 4.60 -4.81
CA ALA A 8 -17.27 3.93 -4.12
C ALA A 8 -17.32 4.18 -2.60
N ARG A 9 -17.60 5.42 -2.19
CA ARG A 9 -17.78 5.79 -0.76
C ARG A 9 -18.94 5.04 -0.11
N GLU A 10 -20.06 4.91 -0.79
CA GLU A 10 -21.23 4.18 -0.29
C GLU A 10 -20.93 2.69 -0.14
N LEU A 11 -20.29 2.09 -1.12
CA LEU A 11 -19.92 0.68 -1.12
C LEU A 11 -18.83 0.37 -0.08
N ALA A 12 -17.83 1.24 0.10
CA ALA A 12 -16.80 1.08 1.12
C ALA A 12 -17.35 1.14 2.57
N ARG A 13 -18.57 1.64 2.76
CA ARG A 13 -19.30 1.65 4.04
C ARG A 13 -20.33 0.51 4.16
N SER A 14 -20.41 -0.37 3.18
CA SER A 14 -21.33 -1.52 3.19
C SER A 14 -20.84 -2.62 4.15
N GLU A 15 -21.66 -3.67 4.33
CA GLU A 15 -21.32 -4.83 5.16
C GLU A 15 -20.09 -5.60 4.65
N ASP A 16 -19.80 -5.53 3.34
CA ASP A 16 -18.59 -6.08 2.73
C ASP A 16 -17.75 -4.96 2.09
N PRO A 17 -16.93 -4.26 2.89
CA PRO A 17 -16.20 -3.08 2.46
C PRO A 17 -15.03 -3.39 1.51
N LEU A 18 -14.75 -4.65 1.19
CA LEU A 18 -13.68 -5.03 0.27
C LEU A 18 -14.20 -5.51 -1.10
N ARG A 19 -15.46 -5.92 -1.18
CA ARG A 19 -16.05 -6.47 -2.40
C ARG A 19 -16.23 -5.46 -3.53
N TRP A 20 -16.36 -4.19 -3.20
CA TRP A 20 -16.64 -3.14 -4.17
C TRP A 20 -15.51 -2.94 -5.19
N PHE A 21 -14.26 -3.26 -4.84
CA PHE A 21 -13.14 -3.19 -5.78
C PHE A 21 -13.38 -4.08 -7.00
N GLU A 22 -13.74 -5.34 -6.78
CA GLU A 22 -14.05 -6.28 -7.87
C GLU A 22 -15.19 -5.77 -8.75
N THR A 23 -16.22 -5.17 -8.15
CA THR A 23 -17.36 -4.62 -8.88
C THR A 23 -16.93 -3.53 -9.86
N PHE A 24 -16.07 -2.60 -9.43
CA PHE A 24 -15.56 -1.52 -10.29
C PHE A 24 -14.73 -2.05 -11.46
N TYR A 25 -13.84 -3.02 -11.19
CA TYR A 25 -13.05 -3.64 -12.25
C TYR A 25 -13.90 -4.39 -13.27
N ARG A 26 -14.94 -5.08 -12.83
CA ARG A 26 -15.87 -5.78 -13.74
C ARG A 26 -16.70 -4.82 -14.57
N GLU A 27 -17.22 -3.77 -13.96
CA GLU A 27 -18.06 -2.78 -14.64
C GLU A 27 -17.27 -1.96 -15.68
N ALA A 28 -15.98 -1.74 -15.45
CA ALA A 28 -15.11 -1.07 -16.40
C ALA A 28 -14.85 -1.89 -17.66
N GLY A 29 -14.93 -3.23 -17.58
CA GLY A 29 -14.69 -4.12 -18.69
C GLY A 29 -13.27 -3.98 -19.24
N GLU A 30 -13.14 -3.51 -20.50
CA GLU A 30 -11.84 -3.23 -21.14
C GLU A 30 -11.43 -1.76 -21.02
N ASP A 31 -12.36 -0.87 -20.70
CA ASP A 31 -12.09 0.57 -20.59
C ASP A 31 -11.61 0.93 -19.17
N LEU A 32 -10.32 0.72 -18.93
CA LEU A 32 -9.69 0.97 -17.63
C LEU A 32 -9.71 2.45 -17.22
N ALA A 33 -9.87 3.39 -18.15
CA ALA A 33 -10.01 4.81 -17.84
C ALA A 33 -11.30 5.13 -17.04
N GLN A 34 -12.22 4.19 -16.99
CA GLN A 34 -13.40 4.29 -16.15
C GLN A 34 -13.13 4.02 -14.66
N ILE A 35 -11.98 3.49 -14.30
CA ILE A 35 -11.61 3.18 -12.93
C ILE A 35 -10.90 4.40 -12.34
N PRO A 36 -11.44 5.06 -11.30
CA PRO A 36 -10.97 6.38 -10.84
C PRO A 36 -9.54 6.42 -10.27
N TRP A 37 -8.93 5.27 -10.02
CA TRP A 37 -7.58 5.13 -9.45
C TRP A 37 -6.58 4.45 -10.40
N VAL A 38 -6.96 4.23 -11.67
CA VAL A 38 -6.09 3.61 -12.67
C VAL A 38 -5.59 4.68 -13.63
N ASP A 39 -4.31 5.02 -13.51
CA ASP A 39 -3.64 6.05 -14.33
C ASP A 39 -2.89 5.45 -15.53
N LEU A 40 -2.79 4.10 -15.63
CA LEU A 40 -2.04 3.35 -16.65
C LEU A 40 -0.56 3.78 -16.72
N ALA A 41 -0.02 4.22 -15.61
CA ALA A 41 1.37 4.63 -15.42
C ALA A 41 1.79 4.35 -13.97
N PRO A 42 3.07 4.14 -13.72
CA PRO A 42 3.57 4.02 -12.35
C PRO A 42 3.29 5.29 -11.53
N ASN A 43 3.02 5.13 -10.24
CA ASN A 43 2.83 6.24 -9.33
C ASN A 43 4.08 7.13 -9.33
N SER A 44 3.91 8.40 -9.67
CA SER A 44 5.03 9.36 -9.79
C SER A 44 5.79 9.56 -8.47
N HIS A 45 5.11 9.43 -7.33
CA HIS A 45 5.74 9.55 -6.02
C HIS A 45 6.56 8.30 -5.66
N LEU A 46 6.13 7.11 -6.11
CA LEU A 46 6.94 5.89 -6.04
C LEU A 46 8.19 6.02 -6.91
N VAL A 47 8.03 6.44 -8.18
CA VAL A 47 9.14 6.64 -9.12
C VAL A 47 10.15 7.63 -8.55
N SER A 48 9.67 8.80 -8.08
CA SER A 48 10.53 9.81 -7.46
C SER A 48 11.28 9.30 -6.24
N TRP A 49 10.67 8.46 -5.40
CA TRP A 49 11.34 7.86 -4.25
C TRP A 49 12.39 6.82 -4.68
N LEU A 50 12.08 5.99 -5.69
CA LEU A 50 13.03 5.02 -6.25
C LEU A 50 14.25 5.69 -6.94
N ASP A 51 14.10 6.93 -7.40
CA ASP A 51 15.20 7.73 -7.98
C ASP A 51 16.09 8.37 -6.93
N GLN A 52 15.64 8.47 -5.66
CA GLN A 52 16.45 8.99 -4.57
C GLN A 52 17.47 7.96 -4.09
N ASP A 53 18.53 8.42 -3.43
CA ASP A 53 19.62 7.57 -2.91
C ASP A 53 19.15 6.40 -2.05
N ALA A 54 18.11 6.63 -1.22
CA ALA A 54 17.55 5.59 -0.35
C ALA A 54 16.90 4.47 -1.17
N GLY A 55 16.02 4.81 -2.12
CA GLY A 55 15.30 3.85 -2.97
C GLY A 55 16.20 3.16 -3.99
N SER A 56 17.14 3.90 -4.60
CA SER A 56 18.01 3.38 -5.66
C SER A 56 19.01 2.30 -5.19
N ARG A 57 19.28 2.21 -3.88
CA ARG A 57 20.18 1.20 -3.29
C ARG A 57 19.47 -0.07 -2.88
N LEU A 58 18.14 -0.08 -2.86
CA LEU A 58 17.36 -1.26 -2.48
C LEU A 58 17.34 -2.26 -3.63
N THR A 59 17.48 -3.52 -3.27
CA THR A 59 17.40 -4.67 -4.17
C THR A 59 16.73 -5.83 -3.44
N GLY A 60 16.45 -6.91 -4.15
CA GLY A 60 15.92 -8.13 -3.56
C GLY A 60 14.43 -8.29 -3.84
N ARG A 61 13.64 -8.75 -2.85
CA ARG A 61 12.23 -9.06 -3.01
C ARG A 61 11.37 -7.85 -2.66
N ALA A 62 10.51 -7.44 -3.59
CA ALA A 62 9.53 -6.38 -3.35
C ALA A 62 8.11 -6.94 -3.35
N LEU A 63 7.25 -6.38 -2.50
CA LEU A 63 5.82 -6.63 -2.49
C LEU A 63 5.06 -5.35 -2.79
N LYS A 64 4.22 -5.36 -3.84
CA LYS A 64 3.26 -4.30 -4.10
C LYS A 64 1.87 -4.74 -3.67
N ILE A 65 1.31 -4.05 -2.69
CA ILE A 65 -0.06 -4.32 -2.21
C ILE A 65 -1.09 -3.53 -2.99
N GLY A 66 -2.29 -4.09 -3.19
CA GLY A 66 -3.36 -3.43 -3.94
C GLY A 66 -2.84 -2.98 -5.30
N CYS A 67 -2.32 -3.91 -6.10
CA CYS A 67 -1.53 -3.58 -7.30
C CYS A 67 -2.35 -2.96 -8.44
N GLY A 68 -3.68 -3.00 -8.36
CA GLY A 68 -4.54 -2.41 -9.36
C GLY A 68 -4.30 -2.94 -10.76
N ALA A 69 -3.95 -2.06 -11.67
CA ALA A 69 -3.66 -2.42 -13.08
C ALA A 69 -2.19 -2.84 -13.33
N GLY A 70 -1.34 -2.88 -12.28
CA GLY A 70 -0.01 -3.50 -12.30
C GLY A 70 1.16 -2.55 -12.54
N ASP A 71 0.94 -1.29 -12.87
CA ASP A 71 1.98 -0.36 -13.32
C ASP A 71 3.11 -0.16 -12.29
N ASP A 72 2.78 -0.03 -10.99
CA ASP A 72 3.78 0.07 -9.92
C ASP A 72 4.63 -1.21 -9.78
N ALA A 73 4.00 -2.37 -9.92
CA ALA A 73 4.69 -3.65 -9.81
C ALA A 73 5.66 -3.88 -10.98
N GLU A 74 5.27 -3.50 -12.18
CA GLU A 74 6.14 -3.55 -13.35
C GLU A 74 7.32 -2.57 -13.22
N GLU A 75 7.10 -1.39 -12.64
CA GLU A 75 8.18 -0.44 -12.38
C GLU A 75 9.18 -0.99 -11.37
N LEU A 76 8.73 -1.64 -10.28
CA LEU A 76 9.61 -2.30 -9.33
C LEU A 76 10.46 -3.38 -10.01
N THR A 77 9.84 -4.20 -10.87
CA THR A 77 10.55 -5.23 -11.64
C THR A 77 11.56 -4.62 -12.62
N ARG A 78 11.18 -3.52 -13.30
CA ARG A 78 12.10 -2.78 -14.18
C ARG A 78 13.31 -2.22 -13.43
N ARG A 79 13.17 -1.91 -12.14
CA ARG A 79 14.25 -1.48 -11.23
C ARG A 79 15.09 -2.63 -10.70
N GLY A 80 14.79 -3.89 -11.06
CA GLY A 80 15.58 -5.06 -10.69
C GLY A 80 15.11 -5.80 -9.44
N PHE A 81 13.93 -5.47 -8.88
CA PHE A 81 13.35 -6.26 -7.81
C PHE A 81 12.74 -7.56 -8.32
N GLN A 82 12.80 -8.61 -7.50
CA GLN A 82 11.95 -9.78 -7.62
C GLN A 82 10.58 -9.41 -7.04
N THR A 83 9.62 -9.08 -7.91
CA THR A 83 8.38 -8.45 -7.49
C THR A 83 7.25 -9.46 -7.37
N THR A 84 6.64 -9.51 -6.20
CA THR A 84 5.33 -10.09 -5.95
C THR A 84 4.31 -8.97 -5.85
N ALA A 85 3.13 -9.14 -6.44
CA ALA A 85 2.07 -8.14 -6.39
C ALA A 85 0.70 -8.80 -6.24
N PHE A 86 -0.17 -8.20 -5.44
CA PHE A 86 -1.50 -8.74 -5.24
C PHE A 86 -2.58 -7.66 -5.19
N ASP A 87 -3.78 -8.10 -5.51
CA ASP A 87 -5.00 -7.32 -5.29
C ASP A 87 -6.08 -8.24 -4.70
N ILE A 88 -7.03 -7.66 -3.98
CA ILE A 88 -8.18 -8.41 -3.47
C ILE A 88 -9.18 -8.74 -4.58
N ALA A 89 -9.16 -7.94 -5.67
CA ALA A 89 -10.05 -8.10 -6.81
C ALA A 89 -9.45 -9.07 -7.84
N PRO A 90 -10.06 -10.25 -8.08
CA PRO A 90 -9.61 -11.18 -9.12
C PRO A 90 -9.50 -10.51 -10.50
N ARG A 91 -10.45 -9.63 -10.84
CA ARG A 91 -10.43 -8.95 -12.13
C ARG A 91 -9.23 -8.03 -12.31
N ALA A 92 -8.72 -7.39 -11.24
CA ALA A 92 -7.48 -6.61 -11.30
C ALA A 92 -6.29 -7.49 -11.72
N ILE A 93 -6.17 -8.69 -11.16
CA ILE A 93 -5.10 -9.63 -11.48
C ILE A 93 -5.23 -10.16 -12.93
N GLU A 94 -6.45 -10.43 -13.40
CA GLU A 94 -6.68 -10.77 -14.82
C GLU A 94 -6.20 -9.64 -15.75
N ILE A 95 -6.49 -8.38 -15.40
CA ILE A 95 -6.05 -7.20 -16.13
C ILE A 95 -4.52 -7.12 -16.16
N CYS A 96 -3.84 -7.28 -15.01
CA CYS A 96 -2.37 -7.28 -14.96
C CYS A 96 -1.77 -8.32 -15.90
N ARG A 97 -2.25 -9.57 -15.85
CA ARG A 97 -1.77 -10.66 -16.69
C ARG A 97 -2.04 -10.42 -18.19
N ALA A 98 -3.17 -9.81 -18.52
CA ALA A 98 -3.50 -9.47 -19.91
C ALA A 98 -2.65 -8.30 -20.45
N ARG A 99 -2.39 -7.28 -19.61
CA ARG A 99 -1.56 -6.13 -19.98
C ARG A 99 -0.07 -6.49 -20.10
N PHE A 100 0.41 -7.38 -19.23
CA PHE A 100 1.83 -7.73 -19.13
C PHE A 100 2.07 -9.24 -19.30
N PRO A 101 1.78 -9.82 -20.48
CA PRO A 101 1.79 -11.28 -20.69
C PRO A 101 3.19 -11.93 -20.61
N LYS A 102 4.25 -11.13 -20.58
CA LYS A 102 5.66 -11.58 -20.49
C LYS A 102 6.35 -11.11 -19.21
N THR A 103 5.58 -10.64 -18.26
CA THR A 103 6.11 -10.09 -17.00
C THR A 103 6.82 -11.15 -16.17
N ALA A 104 7.80 -10.72 -15.36
CA ALA A 104 8.40 -11.50 -14.29
C ALA A 104 7.72 -11.23 -12.93
N VAL A 105 6.70 -10.38 -12.85
CA VAL A 105 5.93 -10.13 -11.63
C VAL A 105 5.07 -11.32 -11.28
N GLU A 106 5.14 -11.76 -10.02
CA GLU A 106 4.27 -12.81 -9.48
C GLU A 106 2.94 -12.18 -9.02
N TYR A 107 1.92 -12.21 -9.88
CA TYR A 107 0.59 -11.69 -9.57
C TYR A 107 -0.31 -12.73 -8.91
N SER A 108 -0.93 -12.39 -7.76
CA SER A 108 -1.89 -13.23 -7.04
C SER A 108 -3.12 -12.47 -6.56
N VAL A 109 -4.19 -13.20 -6.27
CA VAL A 109 -5.39 -12.66 -5.60
C VAL A 109 -5.26 -12.97 -4.13
N GLU A 110 -5.06 -11.95 -3.29
CA GLU A 110 -4.82 -12.14 -1.86
C GLU A 110 -5.52 -11.06 -1.03
N ASN A 111 -5.69 -11.37 0.24
CA ASN A 111 -6.26 -10.44 1.21
C ASN A 111 -5.17 -9.90 2.15
N LEU A 112 -4.92 -8.59 2.12
CA LEU A 112 -3.97 -7.92 3.00
C LEU A 112 -4.17 -8.24 4.48
N LEU A 113 -5.43 -8.44 4.91
CA LEU A 113 -5.76 -8.74 6.30
C LEU A 113 -5.45 -10.19 6.71
N ASN A 114 -5.24 -11.07 5.74
CA ASN A 114 -4.87 -12.47 5.94
C ASN A 114 -3.85 -12.91 4.87
N PRO A 115 -2.63 -12.35 4.88
CA PRO A 115 -1.62 -12.66 3.87
C PRO A 115 -1.13 -14.11 3.98
N PRO A 116 -0.62 -14.69 2.87
CA PRO A 116 0.01 -16.00 2.88
C PRO A 116 1.12 -16.11 3.96
N PRO A 117 1.18 -17.22 4.72
CA PRO A 117 2.17 -17.38 5.79
C PRO A 117 3.63 -17.26 5.33
N GLU A 118 3.93 -17.65 4.09
CA GLU A 118 5.25 -17.56 3.46
C GLU A 118 5.71 -16.11 3.19
N TRP A 119 4.80 -15.14 3.28
CA TRP A 119 5.13 -13.73 3.11
C TRP A 119 5.64 -13.07 4.40
N ILE A 120 5.50 -13.76 5.53
CA ILE A 120 6.00 -13.24 6.81
C ILE A 120 7.53 -13.19 6.80
N CYS A 121 8.09 -12.01 7.07
CA CYS A 121 9.54 -11.74 7.04
C CYS A 121 10.20 -12.03 5.66
N ALA A 122 9.47 -11.85 4.55
CA ALA A 122 9.93 -12.28 3.24
C ALA A 122 10.46 -11.16 2.34
N PHE A 123 10.07 -9.90 2.59
CA PHE A 123 10.32 -8.82 1.64
C PHE A 123 11.33 -7.79 2.14
N ASP A 124 12.19 -7.35 1.22
CA ASP A 124 13.13 -6.24 1.39
C ASP A 124 12.43 -4.89 1.31
N LEU A 125 11.42 -4.81 0.45
CA LEU A 125 10.60 -3.63 0.24
C LEU A 125 9.12 -4.04 0.18
N VAL A 126 8.28 -3.35 0.95
CA VAL A 126 6.84 -3.39 0.82
C VAL A 126 6.36 -2.02 0.38
N VAL A 127 5.58 -1.94 -0.70
CA VAL A 127 5.04 -0.69 -1.23
C VAL A 127 3.53 -0.65 -1.04
N GLU A 128 3.10 0.29 -0.24
CA GLU A 128 1.72 0.72 -0.06
C GLU A 128 1.52 2.06 -0.76
N SER A 129 0.65 2.11 -1.78
CA SER A 129 0.20 3.33 -2.43
C SER A 129 -1.32 3.32 -2.55
N TYR A 130 -1.97 4.20 -1.79
CA TYR A 130 -3.40 4.50 -1.85
C TYR A 130 -4.35 3.37 -1.44
N THR A 131 -3.87 2.26 -0.86
CA THR A 131 -4.72 1.15 -0.39
C THR A 131 -5.27 1.40 1.02
N LEU A 132 -4.44 1.85 1.98
CA LEU A 132 -4.89 2.12 3.35
C LEU A 132 -6.02 3.16 3.41
N GLN A 133 -5.95 4.17 2.56
CA GLN A 133 -6.91 5.28 2.52
C GLN A 133 -8.30 4.91 1.99
N VAL A 134 -8.49 3.69 1.48
CA VAL A 134 -9.79 3.17 1.02
C VAL A 134 -10.33 2.07 1.93
N LEU A 135 -9.56 1.66 2.95
CA LEU A 135 -10.02 0.74 3.98
C LEU A 135 -10.77 1.49 5.09
N PRO A 136 -11.85 0.92 5.64
CA PRO A 136 -12.46 1.42 6.86
C PRO A 136 -11.44 1.51 8.00
N GLU A 137 -11.59 2.49 8.89
CA GLU A 137 -10.68 2.72 10.01
C GLU A 137 -10.45 1.46 10.87
N SER A 138 -11.51 0.70 11.13
CA SER A 138 -11.42 -0.56 11.88
C SER A 138 -10.51 -1.62 11.26
N MET A 139 -10.27 -1.56 9.94
CA MET A 139 -9.41 -2.49 9.22
C MET A 139 -7.98 -1.97 9.07
N ARG A 140 -7.75 -0.65 9.12
CA ARG A 140 -6.44 -0.05 8.88
C ARG A 140 -5.38 -0.54 9.86
N ARG A 141 -5.71 -0.62 11.15
CA ARG A 141 -4.76 -1.10 12.16
C ARG A 141 -4.29 -2.54 11.91
N LEU A 142 -5.20 -3.42 11.49
CA LEU A 142 -4.86 -4.79 11.11
C LEU A 142 -3.98 -4.82 9.86
N ALA A 143 -4.32 -3.98 8.86
CA ALA A 143 -3.55 -3.85 7.63
C ALA A 143 -2.12 -3.37 7.92
N LEU A 144 -1.94 -2.33 8.74
CA LEU A 144 -0.63 -1.82 9.15
C LEU A 144 0.21 -2.91 9.84
N GLY A 145 -0.40 -3.69 10.75
CA GLY A 145 0.26 -4.81 11.38
C GLY A 145 0.68 -5.91 10.39
N ALA A 146 -0.14 -6.18 9.38
CA ALA A 146 0.20 -7.14 8.33
C ALA A 146 1.38 -6.65 7.49
N LEU A 147 1.38 -5.37 7.06
CA LEU A 147 2.48 -4.76 6.30
C LEU A 147 3.81 -4.88 7.05
N ALA A 148 3.82 -4.54 8.34
CA ALA A 148 5.02 -4.61 9.16
C ALA A 148 5.58 -6.04 9.27
N ARG A 149 4.70 -7.05 9.42
CA ARG A 149 5.12 -8.46 9.52
C ARG A 149 5.70 -9.03 8.25
N MET A 150 5.30 -8.53 7.08
CA MET A 150 5.81 -9.01 5.79
C MET A 150 7.25 -8.55 5.51
N LEU A 151 7.72 -7.47 6.15
CA LEU A 151 9.10 -7.03 6.04
C LEU A 151 10.07 -8.00 6.69
N ARG A 152 11.20 -8.27 6.05
CA ARG A 152 12.35 -8.91 6.72
C ARG A 152 13.02 -7.91 7.69
N PRO A 153 13.84 -8.37 8.65
CA PRO A 153 14.70 -7.47 9.42
C PRO A 153 15.56 -6.59 8.49
N GLY A 154 15.55 -5.29 8.71
CA GLY A 154 16.22 -4.29 7.87
C GLY A 154 15.46 -3.91 6.60
N GLY A 155 14.31 -4.49 6.33
CA GLY A 155 13.45 -4.14 5.18
C GLY A 155 12.76 -2.79 5.35
N SER A 156 12.36 -2.21 4.21
CA SER A 156 11.67 -0.91 4.14
C SER A 156 10.19 -1.07 3.76
N LEU A 157 9.32 -0.28 4.40
CA LEU A 157 7.94 -0.06 4.01
C LEU A 157 7.80 1.37 3.49
N LEU A 158 7.41 1.52 2.24
CA LEU A 158 7.04 2.80 1.67
C LEU A 158 5.52 2.96 1.72
N VAL A 159 5.05 4.05 2.35
CA VAL A 159 3.64 4.43 2.41
C VAL A 159 3.44 5.73 1.64
N ILE A 160 2.50 5.72 0.68
CA ILE A 160 2.08 6.90 -0.07
C ILE A 160 0.57 7.02 0.07
N CYS A 161 0.08 8.11 0.66
CA CYS A 161 -1.36 8.30 0.89
C CYS A 161 -1.77 9.77 0.79
N ARG A 162 -3.08 10.01 0.70
CA ARG A 162 -3.65 11.34 0.93
C ARG A 162 -3.46 11.70 2.39
N ALA A 163 -3.12 12.97 2.63
CA ALA A 163 -2.82 13.50 3.95
C ALA A 163 -3.91 14.45 4.45
N ARG A 164 -4.09 14.50 5.77
CA ARG A 164 -4.90 15.48 6.48
C ARG A 164 -4.26 15.85 7.81
N ASP A 165 -4.69 16.96 8.38
CA ASP A 165 -4.33 17.31 9.75
C ASP A 165 -5.11 16.47 10.76
N GLU A 166 -4.57 16.38 11.98
CA GLU A 166 -5.29 15.75 13.08
C GLU A 166 -6.62 16.46 13.36
N GLY A 167 -7.69 15.67 13.53
CA GLY A 167 -9.01 16.20 13.82
C GLY A 167 -9.78 16.77 12.63
N GLU A 168 -9.21 16.80 11.42
CA GLU A 168 -9.97 17.15 10.23
C GLU A 168 -11.08 16.14 9.92
N PRO A 169 -12.27 16.59 9.50
CA PRO A 169 -13.37 15.70 9.16
C PRO A 169 -13.03 14.73 8.01
N LEU A 170 -13.52 13.49 8.09
CA LEU A 170 -13.40 12.48 7.04
C LEU A 170 -14.52 12.60 6.00
N ASP A 171 -14.64 13.77 5.37
CA ASP A 171 -15.71 14.06 4.41
C ASP A 171 -15.37 13.63 2.98
N ALA A 172 -14.08 13.52 2.66
CA ALA A 172 -13.61 13.07 1.36
C ALA A 172 -13.51 11.54 1.28
N PHE A 173 -13.63 10.99 0.06
CA PHE A 173 -13.27 9.62 -0.26
C PHE A 173 -12.43 9.63 -1.55
N PRO A 174 -11.29 8.92 -1.61
CA PRO A 174 -10.63 8.16 -0.53
C PRO A 174 -10.38 8.99 0.73
N TRP A 175 -10.39 8.33 1.91
CA TRP A 175 -10.20 9.02 3.20
C TRP A 175 -8.75 9.45 3.37
N PRO A 176 -8.46 10.77 3.48
CA PRO A 176 -7.10 11.20 3.81
C PRO A 176 -6.71 10.67 5.19
N LEU A 177 -5.46 10.31 5.37
CA LEU A 177 -4.94 9.79 6.63
C LEU A 177 -4.20 10.89 7.40
N SER A 178 -4.36 10.89 8.72
CA SER A 178 -3.50 11.70 9.59
C SER A 178 -2.23 10.93 9.95
N LYS A 179 -1.25 11.66 10.48
CA LYS A 179 0.01 11.04 10.90
C LYS A 179 -0.20 10.01 12.01
N SER A 180 -1.07 10.32 12.99
CA SER A 180 -1.37 9.43 14.12
C SER A 180 -2.06 8.12 13.70
N GLU A 181 -2.78 8.09 12.59
CA GLU A 181 -3.35 6.85 12.05
C GLU A 181 -2.26 5.88 11.55
N LEU A 182 -1.05 6.37 11.26
CA LEU A 182 0.12 5.59 10.84
C LEU A 182 1.09 5.27 12.00
N ASP A 183 0.94 5.92 13.15
CA ASP A 183 1.77 5.72 14.34
C ASP A 183 1.80 4.27 14.88
N PRO A 184 0.75 3.44 14.75
CA PRO A 184 0.82 2.03 15.12
C PRO A 184 1.96 1.24 14.46
N LEU A 185 2.56 1.77 13.37
CA LEU A 185 3.77 1.19 12.77
C LEU A 185 5.03 1.42 13.61
N ILE A 186 5.09 2.52 14.39
CA ILE A 186 6.27 2.93 15.16
C ILE A 186 6.10 2.76 16.67
N GLU A 187 4.86 2.52 17.16
CA GLU A 187 4.63 2.28 18.58
C GLU A 187 5.38 1.03 19.07
N PRO A 188 6.11 1.12 20.21
CA PRO A 188 6.64 -0.07 20.83
C PRO A 188 5.48 -0.98 21.27
N PRO A 189 5.59 -2.31 21.14
CA PRO A 189 4.67 -3.19 21.79
C PRO A 189 4.62 -2.82 23.28
N SER A 190 3.41 -2.67 23.83
CA SER A 190 3.22 -2.38 25.25
C SER A 190 4.17 -3.27 26.07
N ALA A 191 4.78 -2.72 27.12
CA ALA A 191 5.74 -3.40 27.99
C ALA A 191 5.21 -4.73 28.61
N ALA A 192 3.92 -5.02 28.43
CA ALA A 192 3.29 -6.29 28.82
C ALA A 192 3.58 -7.47 27.86
N SER A 193 4.16 -7.24 26.67
CA SER A 193 4.51 -8.32 25.74
C SER A 193 6.03 -8.44 25.57
N ALA A 194 6.71 -8.79 26.65
CA ALA A 194 8.10 -9.28 26.59
C ALA A 194 8.12 -10.67 25.95
N HIS A 195 7.81 -10.76 24.66
CA HIS A 195 7.98 -11.96 23.86
C HIS A 195 9.37 -11.92 23.22
N PRO A 196 10.04 -13.06 23.10
CA PRO A 196 11.36 -13.14 22.49
C PRO A 196 11.30 -12.66 21.03
N PRO A 197 12.40 -12.13 20.49
CA PRO A 197 12.46 -11.50 19.15
C PRO A 197 12.11 -12.43 17.96
N ASP A 198 11.83 -13.70 18.20
CA ASP A 198 11.54 -14.70 17.17
C ASP A 198 10.04 -15.05 17.05
N ASP A 199 9.17 -14.35 17.79
CA ASP A 199 7.73 -14.58 17.66
C ASP A 199 7.19 -13.96 16.36
N ARG A 200 6.97 -14.80 15.37
CA ARG A 200 6.35 -14.42 14.08
C ARG A 200 4.92 -13.87 14.23
N SER A 201 4.30 -13.99 15.40
CA SER A 201 2.97 -13.45 15.70
C SER A 201 3.00 -11.99 16.15
N ALA A 202 4.11 -11.51 16.70
CA ALA A 202 4.25 -10.14 17.15
C ALA A 202 4.41 -9.17 15.98
N THR A 203 3.79 -7.99 16.07
CA THR A 203 4.04 -6.90 15.12
C THR A 203 5.44 -6.36 15.36
N PRO A 204 6.34 -6.37 14.34
CA PRO A 204 7.70 -5.91 14.52
C PRO A 204 7.75 -4.40 14.72
N ARG A 205 8.79 -3.94 15.40
CA ARG A 205 9.08 -2.51 15.51
C ARG A 205 9.55 -1.96 14.18
N LEU A 206 8.98 -0.82 13.80
CA LEU A 206 9.46 0.01 12.71
C LEU A 206 9.95 1.34 13.28
N TRP A 207 10.82 2.00 12.55
CA TRP A 207 11.20 3.39 12.80
C TRP A 207 11.04 4.19 11.50
N GLU A 208 10.72 5.47 11.62
CA GLU A 208 10.54 6.37 10.49
C GLU A 208 11.89 6.82 9.97
N ALA A 209 12.24 6.39 8.76
CA ALA A 209 13.48 6.74 8.11
C ALA A 209 13.37 8.05 7.32
N SER A 210 12.21 8.34 6.73
CA SER A 210 11.91 9.61 6.10
C SER A 210 10.42 9.92 6.15
N PHE A 211 10.09 11.21 6.20
CA PHE A 211 8.72 11.72 6.15
C PHE A 211 8.65 12.94 5.26
N GLU A 212 7.75 12.93 4.31
CA GLU A 212 7.46 14.07 3.44
C GLU A 212 5.96 14.36 3.48
N ASP A 213 5.63 15.64 3.67
CA ASP A 213 4.28 16.19 3.63
C ASP A 213 4.26 17.31 2.58
N PHE A 214 3.52 17.11 1.50
CA PHE A 214 3.58 17.99 0.34
C PHE A 214 2.26 18.04 -0.42
N LEU A 215 2.09 19.08 -1.24
CA LEU A 215 1.06 19.15 -2.26
C LEU A 215 1.59 18.55 -3.57
N ASP A 216 0.84 17.65 -4.17
CA ASP A 216 1.15 17.10 -5.48
C ASP A 216 0.79 18.07 -6.63
N ALA A 217 1.07 17.66 -7.86
CA ALA A 217 0.82 18.44 -9.06
C ALA A 217 -0.59 18.20 -9.66
N GLU A 218 -1.50 17.55 -8.94
CA GLU A 218 -2.89 17.39 -9.39
C GLU A 218 -3.61 18.77 -9.43
N ASP A 219 -4.67 18.87 -10.19
CA ASP A 219 -5.52 20.06 -10.24
C ASP A 219 -6.97 19.71 -9.81
N PRO A 220 -7.43 20.15 -8.64
CA PRO A 220 -6.68 20.90 -7.61
C PRO A 220 -5.60 20.05 -6.93
N PRO A 221 -4.53 20.69 -6.40
CA PRO A 221 -3.46 19.99 -5.68
C PRO A 221 -3.98 19.16 -4.51
N VAL A 222 -3.45 17.97 -4.32
CA VAL A 222 -3.80 17.07 -3.24
C VAL A 222 -2.63 16.92 -2.28
N ARG A 223 -2.89 17.10 -0.97
CA ARG A 223 -1.88 16.90 0.06
C ARG A 223 -1.59 15.40 0.21
N ARG A 224 -0.31 15.07 0.28
CA ARG A 224 0.21 13.70 0.36
C ARG A 224 1.19 13.54 1.51
N PHE A 225 1.15 12.36 2.11
CA PHE A 225 2.30 11.83 2.85
C PHE A 225 3.02 10.82 1.98
N ARG A 226 4.37 10.87 2.02
CA ARG A 226 5.27 9.83 1.55
C ARG A 226 6.23 9.52 2.69
N ILE A 227 6.15 8.29 3.20
CA ILE A 227 6.85 7.89 4.43
C ILE A 227 7.59 6.59 4.17
N GLU A 228 8.87 6.56 4.52
CA GLU A 228 9.64 5.33 4.62
C GLU A 228 9.75 4.91 6.08
N TYR A 229 9.31 3.70 6.37
CA TYR A 229 9.57 3.02 7.64
C TYR A 229 10.57 1.91 7.42
N ARG A 230 11.43 1.63 8.41
CA ARG A 230 12.35 0.49 8.38
C ARG A 230 12.12 -0.42 9.57
N ARG A 231 12.25 -1.73 9.32
CA ARG A 231 12.15 -2.73 10.36
C ARG A 231 13.46 -2.87 11.12
N GLY A 232 13.42 -2.71 12.44
CA GLY A 232 14.58 -2.81 13.34
C GLY A 232 14.70 -1.60 14.26
N ALA A 233 15.83 -1.47 14.93
CA ALA A 233 16.14 -0.27 15.71
C ALA A 233 16.55 0.88 14.79
N ALA A 234 16.20 2.13 15.17
CA ALA A 234 16.76 3.31 14.54
C ALA A 234 18.28 3.32 14.71
N PRO A 235 19.04 3.83 13.74
CA PRO A 235 20.48 4.05 13.94
C PRO A 235 20.71 5.03 15.10
N GLU A 236 21.79 4.78 15.88
CA GLU A 236 22.24 5.66 16.97
C GLU A 236 22.76 7.01 16.44
#